data_a10cdcee07ad86c59fbb06ae91c48c95
#
_entry.id   a10cdcee07ad86c59fbb06ae91c48c95
#
_cell.length_a   1.000
_cell.length_b   1.000
_cell.length_c   1.000
_cell.angle_alpha   90.00
_cell.angle_beta   90.00
_cell.angle_gamma   90.00
#
_symmetry.space_group_name_H-M   'P 1'
#
loop_
_entity.id
_entity.type
_entity.pdbx_description
1 polymer ?
#
loop_
_entity_poly.entity_id
_entity_poly.type
_entity_poly.pdbx_seq_one_letter_code
_entity_poly.pdbx_strand_id
1 'polypeptide(L)'
;MSGRQAGGRRRLPRRAALLLPVALGGCSLFDSWFGENKPPLPGKRISVMNARRGLEVDATGAAVVLPPPVANADWPQAGGLPSHAMGHLQAGDPLAPAWRAGIGEGGGFRSKITAQPVVAGGRVFTMDSDAVVTAYDIANGGRIWRLETQTEDDRSTNVGGGIAVDGEVLYAGTGRAEVLALEAATGNIRWRKAVSTPVRAAPTIAEGRIFVLTMDNQLQALAVDDGRRLWGHQATAPETSVLGLPAPAYADGLVVAGFGSGDLVALRAASGSVAWSDSLGATRGRNSLADLSAVRGLPVVADGRVYAGSLGGLTVALDLRTGRRLWEREIATGDTPWVAGDWLFLLATSGQVAAIQRSDGRIAWVTELPQFENEEKKKDPIHWIGPVLAGGRLLLGSSNGLLVAVNPSTGEIAGQQNLSGPVATAPSVAGGTVYVVTDDATLVALR
;
A
#
# COMPACT_ATOMS: atom_id res chain seq x y z
N MET A 1 26.28 66.28 55.20
CA MET A 1 26.31 67.59 54.55
C MET A 1 26.18 67.35 53.07
N SER A 2 24.96 67.57 52.60
CA SER A 2 24.54 68.69 51.78
C SER A 2 25.07 68.63 50.35
N GLY A 3 24.18 68.44 49.42
CA GLY A 3 24.03 69.21 48.24
C GLY A 3 23.20 68.49 47.14
N ARG A 4 21.91 68.85 47.15
CA ARG A 4 21.01 68.67 45.99
C ARG A 4 21.47 69.52 44.82
N GLN A 5 21.37 69.02 43.57
CA GLN A 5 20.91 69.93 42.53
C GLN A 5 20.10 69.11 41.45
N ALA A 6 18.97 69.75 41.14
CA ALA A 6 17.97 69.33 40.15
C ALA A 6 18.43 69.79 38.74
N GLY A 7 18.00 69.10 37.71
CA GLY A 7 18.23 69.48 36.31
C GLY A 7 17.28 68.85 35.34
N GLY A 8 16.19 69.54 35.06
CA GLY A 8 15.59 69.84 33.81
C GLY A 8 15.18 68.70 32.85
N ARG A 9 13.95 68.26 32.97
CA ARG A 9 13.23 67.53 31.89
C ARG A 9 12.88 68.50 30.75
N ARG A 10 13.60 68.44 29.63
CA ARG A 10 13.17 69.09 28.40
C ARG A 10 12.07 68.20 27.73
N ARG A 11 10.87 68.77 27.69
CA ARG A 11 9.73 68.19 26.91
C ARG A 11 9.96 68.53 25.44
N LEU A 12 10.07 67.47 24.57
CA LEU A 12 10.04 67.65 23.13
C LEU A 12 8.56 67.79 22.68
N PRO A 13 8.26 68.65 21.69
CA PRO A 13 6.93 68.99 21.28
C PRO A 13 6.28 67.80 20.52
N ARG A 14 5.04 67.52 20.85
CA ARG A 14 4.18 66.43 20.36
C ARG A 14 3.89 66.40 18.83
N ARG A 15 4.58 67.22 18.01
CA ARG A 15 4.33 67.31 16.56
C ARG A 15 5.37 66.61 15.68
N ALA A 16 6.42 66.03 16.24
CA ALA A 16 7.46 65.32 15.46
C ALA A 16 7.31 63.77 15.43
N ALA A 17 6.29 63.20 16.09
CA ALA A 17 6.11 61.74 16.22
C ALA A 17 5.16 61.12 15.17
N LEU A 18 4.64 61.88 14.20
CA LEU A 18 3.62 61.37 13.23
C LEU A 18 4.14 61.18 11.81
N LEU A 19 5.43 61.31 11.56
CA LEU A 19 6.01 61.16 10.20
C LEU A 19 6.99 59.98 10.05
N LEU A 20 7.16 59.12 11.05
CA LEU A 20 8.11 58.00 10.96
C LEU A 20 7.58 56.58 10.64
N PRO A 21 6.27 56.28 10.55
CA PRO A 21 5.85 54.96 10.13
C PRO A 21 5.58 54.79 8.64
N VAL A 22 5.75 55.81 7.78
CA VAL A 22 5.42 55.70 6.34
C VAL A 22 6.64 55.22 5.49
N ALA A 23 7.86 55.21 6.05
CA ALA A 23 9.07 54.86 5.30
C ALA A 23 9.48 53.37 5.34
N LEU A 24 8.80 52.50 6.09
CA LEU A 24 9.17 51.08 6.22
C LEU A 24 8.15 50.08 5.59
N GLY A 25 7.09 50.54 4.93
CA GLY A 25 6.06 49.71 4.30
C GLY A 25 6.03 49.75 2.78
N GLY A 26 7.06 50.25 2.11
CA GLY A 26 6.99 50.66 0.71
C GLY A 26 7.53 49.70 -0.37
N CYS A 27 8.06 48.52 -0.03
CA CYS A 27 8.70 47.71 -1.06
C CYS A 27 7.85 46.58 -1.66
N SER A 28 6.67 46.26 -1.13
CA SER A 28 5.87 45.15 -1.69
C SER A 28 4.61 45.57 -2.46
N LEU A 29 4.20 46.86 -2.33
CA LEU A 29 3.00 47.36 -3.04
C LEU A 29 3.32 48.02 -4.39
N PHE A 30 4.57 48.37 -4.64
CA PHE A 30 4.99 48.97 -5.92
C PHE A 30 5.32 47.94 -6.99
N ASP A 31 5.75 46.75 -6.62
CA ASP A 31 6.04 45.66 -7.60
C ASP A 31 4.80 45.10 -8.29
N SER A 32 3.62 45.19 -7.70
CA SER A 32 2.37 44.74 -8.33
C SER A 32 1.77 45.76 -9.29
N TRP A 33 2.22 47.04 -9.24
CA TRP A 33 1.65 48.10 -10.09
C TRP A 33 2.53 48.50 -11.27
N PHE A 34 3.84 48.23 -11.17
CA PHE A 34 4.81 48.51 -12.26
C PHE A 34 5.60 47.26 -12.69
N GLY A 35 5.15 46.04 -12.30
CA GLY A 35 5.70 44.81 -12.80
C GLY A 35 5.59 44.79 -14.32
N GLU A 36 6.69 44.89 -15.04
CA GLU A 36 6.73 44.66 -16.49
C GLU A 36 6.12 43.29 -16.78
N ASN A 37 4.98 43.25 -17.41
CA ASN A 37 4.45 42.04 -18.05
C ASN A 37 5.43 41.66 -19.18
N LYS A 38 6.51 40.96 -18.81
CA LYS A 38 7.41 40.39 -19.81
C LYS A 38 6.61 39.45 -20.66
N PRO A 39 6.53 39.65 -21.98
CA PRO A 39 5.81 38.73 -22.84
C PRO A 39 6.39 37.33 -22.65
N PRO A 40 5.56 36.26 -22.59
CA PRO A 40 6.05 34.91 -22.48
C PRO A 40 7.04 34.63 -23.59
N LEU A 41 8.20 34.10 -23.25
CA LEU A 41 9.23 33.74 -24.23
C LEU A 41 8.59 32.89 -25.35
N PRO A 42 8.78 33.24 -26.63
CA PRO A 42 8.26 32.45 -27.73
C PRO A 42 8.94 31.08 -27.76
N GLY A 43 8.16 30.01 -27.86
CA GLY A 43 8.65 28.65 -27.92
C GLY A 43 7.79 27.65 -27.14
N LYS A 44 7.83 26.40 -27.54
CA LYS A 44 7.20 25.30 -26.82
C LYS A 44 8.05 25.03 -25.60
N ARG A 45 7.52 25.28 -24.39
CA ARG A 45 8.22 24.97 -23.16
C ARG A 45 8.34 23.44 -23.06
N ILE A 46 9.55 22.92 -23.23
CA ILE A 46 9.89 21.53 -22.94
C ILE A 46 10.40 21.53 -21.51
N SER A 47 9.79 20.74 -20.64
CA SER A 47 10.27 20.55 -19.27
C SER A 47 11.71 20.02 -19.33
N VAL A 48 12.67 20.75 -18.77
CA VAL A 48 14.08 20.31 -18.64
C VAL A 48 14.24 19.23 -17.57
N MET A 49 13.28 19.13 -16.63
CA MET A 49 13.17 17.94 -15.81
C MET A 49 12.59 16.85 -16.69
N ASN A 50 13.27 15.70 -16.74
CA ASN A 50 12.71 14.50 -17.34
C ASN A 50 11.31 14.34 -16.76
N ALA A 51 10.29 14.81 -17.51
CA ALA A 51 8.92 14.43 -17.21
C ALA A 51 8.98 12.92 -17.13
N ARG A 52 8.57 12.36 -15.98
CA ARG A 52 8.44 10.91 -15.85
C ARG A 52 7.67 10.49 -17.07
N ARG A 53 8.34 9.79 -18.00
CA ARG A 53 7.65 9.22 -19.14
C ARG A 53 6.62 8.30 -18.52
N GLY A 54 5.35 8.60 -18.72
CA GLY A 54 4.27 7.71 -18.37
C GLY A 54 4.50 6.36 -19.06
N LEU A 55 3.74 5.37 -18.64
CA LEU A 55 3.71 4.08 -19.30
C LEU A 55 3.36 4.30 -20.78
N GLU A 56 4.19 3.82 -21.68
CA GLU A 56 3.97 3.90 -23.13
C GLU A 56 3.78 2.49 -23.69
N VAL A 57 2.80 2.33 -24.57
CA VAL A 57 2.53 1.05 -25.25
C VAL A 57 3.68 0.72 -26.20
N ASP A 58 4.20 -0.49 -26.12
CA ASP A 58 5.22 -0.97 -27.06
C ASP A 58 4.58 -1.33 -28.41
N ALA A 59 5.18 -0.90 -29.53
CA ALA A 59 4.63 -1.00 -30.89
C ALA A 59 4.37 -2.47 -31.37
N THR A 60 4.81 -3.47 -30.61
CA THR A 60 4.71 -4.90 -30.96
C THR A 60 4.07 -5.73 -29.84
N GLY A 61 3.15 -5.13 -29.09
CA GLY A 61 2.44 -5.85 -28.00
C GLY A 61 1.63 -7.03 -28.53
N ALA A 62 1.75 -8.20 -27.89
CA ALA A 62 0.87 -9.32 -28.15
C ALA A 62 -0.54 -9.02 -27.62
N ALA A 63 -1.58 -9.66 -28.19
CA ALA A 63 -2.91 -9.58 -27.63
C ALA A 63 -2.96 -10.19 -26.23
N VAL A 64 -3.62 -9.52 -25.30
CA VAL A 64 -3.78 -10.01 -23.91
C VAL A 64 -4.82 -11.12 -23.90
N VAL A 65 -4.36 -12.33 -23.69
CA VAL A 65 -5.21 -13.53 -23.55
C VAL A 65 -5.06 -14.05 -22.12
N LEU A 66 -6.19 -14.26 -21.44
CA LEU A 66 -6.21 -14.76 -20.08
C LEU A 66 -6.47 -16.26 -20.03
N PRO A 67 -5.91 -16.97 -19.04
CA PRO A 67 -6.37 -18.31 -18.72
C PRO A 67 -7.84 -18.28 -18.25
N PRO A 68 -8.57 -19.39 -18.32
CA PRO A 68 -9.92 -19.46 -17.76
C PRO A 68 -9.92 -19.13 -16.27
N PRO A 69 -11.01 -18.56 -15.73
CA PRO A 69 -11.11 -18.26 -14.31
C PRO A 69 -11.15 -19.52 -13.46
N VAL A 70 -10.48 -19.47 -12.32
CA VAL A 70 -10.39 -20.59 -11.36
C VAL A 70 -11.12 -20.22 -10.08
N ALA A 71 -11.91 -21.16 -9.56
CA ALA A 71 -12.57 -21.01 -8.26
C ALA A 71 -11.54 -21.17 -7.14
N ASN A 72 -11.65 -20.31 -6.12
CA ASN A 72 -10.94 -20.42 -4.86
C ASN A 72 -11.94 -20.32 -3.71
N ALA A 73 -11.85 -21.23 -2.73
CA ALA A 73 -12.73 -21.20 -1.56
C ALA A 73 -12.29 -20.14 -0.53
N ASP A 74 -10.98 -19.93 -0.40
CA ASP A 74 -10.36 -19.16 0.66
C ASP A 74 -9.43 -18.08 0.13
N TRP A 75 -9.17 -17.08 1.00
CA TRP A 75 -8.16 -16.02 0.85
C TRP A 75 -7.42 -15.88 2.17
N PRO A 76 -6.56 -16.84 2.54
CA PRO A 76 -6.11 -17.01 3.93
C PRO A 76 -5.11 -15.97 4.42
N GLN A 77 -4.50 -15.17 3.56
CA GLN A 77 -3.52 -14.15 3.94
C GLN A 77 -3.50 -13.01 2.92
N ALA A 78 -2.76 -11.94 3.21
CA ALA A 78 -2.59 -10.83 2.27
C ALA A 78 -2.09 -11.35 0.91
N GLY A 79 -2.72 -10.90 -0.18
CA GLY A 79 -2.44 -11.41 -1.52
C GLY A 79 -2.94 -12.83 -1.79
N GLY A 80 -3.70 -13.46 -0.87
CA GLY A 80 -4.32 -14.78 -1.01
C GLY A 80 -3.38 -15.93 -0.67
N LEU A 81 -2.52 -16.34 -1.58
CA LEU A 81 -1.53 -17.40 -1.38
C LEU A 81 -0.22 -16.83 -0.81
N PRO A 82 0.65 -17.67 -0.19
CA PRO A 82 1.98 -17.24 0.25
C PRO A 82 2.84 -16.65 -0.88
N SER A 83 2.66 -17.08 -2.11
CA SER A 83 3.35 -16.56 -3.30
C SER A 83 2.75 -15.27 -3.85
N HIS A 84 1.55 -14.88 -3.39
CA HIS A 84 0.72 -13.76 -3.87
C HIS A 84 0.26 -13.90 -5.35
N ALA A 85 0.47 -15.05 -5.97
CA ALA A 85 0.09 -15.32 -7.36
C ALA A 85 -1.26 -16.02 -7.41
N MET A 86 -2.34 -15.26 -7.46
CA MET A 86 -3.71 -15.78 -7.45
C MET A 86 -4.29 -16.09 -8.84
N GLY A 87 -3.65 -15.61 -9.90
CA GLY A 87 -4.10 -15.87 -11.27
C GLY A 87 -5.41 -15.18 -11.64
N HIS A 88 -6.22 -15.82 -12.46
CA HIS A 88 -7.55 -15.34 -12.84
C HIS A 88 -8.61 -16.01 -11.96
N LEU A 89 -9.22 -15.24 -11.07
CA LEU A 89 -10.20 -15.73 -10.11
C LEU A 89 -11.63 -15.71 -10.67
N GLN A 90 -12.45 -16.65 -10.23
CA GLN A 90 -13.87 -16.63 -10.48
C GLN A 90 -14.56 -15.60 -9.56
N ALA A 91 -15.47 -14.80 -10.12
CA ALA A 91 -16.35 -13.90 -9.39
C ALA A 91 -17.69 -13.76 -10.10
N GLY A 92 -18.70 -13.28 -9.38
CA GLY A 92 -20.03 -13.01 -9.93
C GLY A 92 -20.01 -11.93 -11.02
N ASP A 93 -21.02 -11.93 -11.88
CA ASP A 93 -21.25 -10.92 -12.90
C ASP A 93 -22.77 -10.71 -13.13
N PRO A 94 -23.30 -9.51 -12.88
CA PRO A 94 -22.65 -8.34 -12.26
C PRO A 94 -22.33 -8.56 -10.77
N LEU A 95 -21.35 -7.81 -10.25
CA LEU A 95 -21.10 -7.76 -8.81
C LEU A 95 -22.20 -6.94 -8.12
N ALA A 96 -23.01 -7.58 -7.29
CA ALA A 96 -24.07 -6.94 -6.52
C ALA A 96 -23.78 -7.03 -5.02
N PRO A 97 -24.15 -6.01 -4.20
CA PRO A 97 -24.00 -6.09 -2.76
C PRO A 97 -24.82 -7.26 -2.18
N ALA A 98 -24.13 -8.21 -1.55
CA ALA A 98 -24.76 -9.34 -0.86
C ALA A 98 -25.06 -8.99 0.60
N TRP A 99 -24.07 -8.42 1.30
CA TRP A 99 -24.20 -7.95 2.68
C TRP A 99 -23.11 -6.93 3.01
N ARG A 100 -23.29 -6.22 4.15
CA ARG A 100 -22.33 -5.27 4.72
C ARG A 100 -22.22 -5.48 6.21
N ALA A 101 -21.04 -5.22 6.77
CA ALA A 101 -20.79 -5.30 8.21
C ALA A 101 -19.81 -4.20 8.64
N GLY A 102 -20.05 -3.59 9.81
CA GLY A 102 -19.10 -2.67 10.43
C GLY A 102 -17.96 -3.46 11.06
N ILE A 103 -16.71 -3.04 10.84
CA ILE A 103 -15.53 -3.76 11.34
C ILE A 103 -14.91 -3.14 12.61
N GLY A 104 -15.34 -1.96 13.01
CA GLY A 104 -14.84 -1.25 14.20
C GLY A 104 -14.45 0.19 13.91
N GLU A 105 -13.21 0.55 14.25
CA GLU A 105 -12.71 1.92 14.05
C GLU A 105 -12.21 2.12 12.61
N GLY A 106 -12.63 3.25 12.02
CA GLY A 106 -12.27 3.64 10.66
C GLY A 106 -10.88 4.26 10.55
N GLY A 107 -10.48 4.50 9.30
CA GLY A 107 -9.27 5.25 9.00
C GLY A 107 -9.38 6.73 9.36
N GLY A 108 -8.27 7.33 9.80
CA GLY A 108 -8.16 8.73 10.17
C GLY A 108 -6.79 9.31 9.79
N PHE A 109 -6.50 10.50 10.26
CA PHE A 109 -5.22 11.14 9.97
C PHE A 109 -4.02 10.36 10.54
N ARG A 110 -4.18 9.74 11.73
CA ARG A 110 -3.11 9.00 12.42
C ARG A 110 -3.34 7.50 12.49
N SER A 111 -4.50 7.03 12.11
CA SER A 111 -4.90 5.63 12.10
C SER A 111 -5.33 5.25 10.71
N LYS A 112 -4.93 4.08 10.22
CA LYS A 112 -5.29 3.57 8.90
C LYS A 112 -5.65 2.10 8.99
N ILE A 113 -6.64 1.70 8.22
CA ILE A 113 -6.92 0.29 7.98
C ILE A 113 -5.89 -0.18 6.94
N THR A 114 -4.95 -1.01 7.37
CA THR A 114 -3.86 -1.54 6.52
C THR A 114 -4.06 -3.02 6.21
N ALA A 115 -4.91 -3.70 6.97
CA ALA A 115 -5.14 -5.12 6.86
C ALA A 115 -6.16 -5.44 5.76
N GLN A 116 -5.73 -6.19 4.75
CA GLN A 116 -6.64 -6.82 3.80
C GLN A 116 -7.53 -7.84 4.53
N PRO A 117 -8.84 -7.93 4.25
CA PRO A 117 -9.68 -8.98 4.83
C PRO A 117 -9.21 -10.36 4.37
N VAL A 118 -9.20 -11.33 5.26
CA VAL A 118 -8.88 -12.73 4.95
C VAL A 118 -10.11 -13.61 5.08
N VAL A 119 -10.18 -14.64 4.26
CA VAL A 119 -11.31 -15.57 4.20
C VAL A 119 -10.81 -17.00 4.35
N ALA A 120 -11.31 -17.70 5.34
CA ALA A 120 -10.97 -19.11 5.55
C ALA A 120 -12.06 -19.82 6.37
N GLY A 121 -12.29 -21.09 6.07
CA GLY A 121 -13.17 -21.95 6.86
C GLY A 121 -14.60 -21.41 7.05
N GLY A 122 -15.17 -20.78 6.03
CA GLY A 122 -16.52 -20.21 6.08
C GLY A 122 -16.63 -18.90 6.87
N ARG A 123 -15.54 -18.22 7.15
CA ARG A 123 -15.47 -16.95 7.89
C ARG A 123 -14.70 -15.89 7.12
N VAL A 124 -15.08 -14.63 7.33
CA VAL A 124 -14.29 -13.46 6.93
C VAL A 124 -13.72 -12.83 8.19
N PHE A 125 -12.42 -12.59 8.19
CA PHE A 125 -11.73 -11.93 9.29
C PHE A 125 -11.24 -10.57 8.84
N THR A 126 -11.37 -9.59 9.71
CA THR A 126 -10.89 -8.21 9.48
C THR A 126 -10.06 -7.74 10.66
N MET A 127 -9.21 -6.77 10.42
CA MET A 127 -8.52 -6.00 11.45
C MET A 127 -8.77 -4.53 11.17
N ASP A 128 -9.29 -3.80 12.15
CA ASP A 128 -9.58 -2.37 12.04
C ASP A 128 -8.33 -1.49 12.27
N SER A 129 -8.50 -0.18 12.30
CA SER A 129 -7.40 0.78 12.46
C SER A 129 -6.73 0.77 13.84
N ASP A 130 -7.35 0.14 14.84
CA ASP A 130 -6.81 -0.08 16.20
C ASP A 130 -6.38 -1.53 16.45
N ALA A 131 -6.22 -2.29 15.36
CA ALA A 131 -5.86 -3.71 15.38
C ALA A 131 -6.87 -4.59 16.16
N VAL A 132 -8.13 -4.20 16.23
CA VAL A 132 -9.20 -5.06 16.70
C VAL A 132 -9.52 -6.10 15.63
N VAL A 133 -9.47 -7.37 15.99
CA VAL A 133 -9.74 -8.47 15.07
C VAL A 133 -11.18 -8.93 15.23
N THR A 134 -11.89 -9.05 14.12
CA THR A 134 -13.30 -9.48 14.11
C THR A 134 -13.53 -10.57 13.07
N ALA A 135 -14.29 -11.59 13.44
CA ALA A 135 -14.74 -12.66 12.55
C ALA A 135 -16.22 -12.52 12.21
N TYR A 136 -16.55 -12.76 10.94
CA TYR A 136 -17.90 -12.72 10.41
C TYR A 136 -18.26 -14.03 9.72
N ASP A 137 -19.52 -14.38 9.74
CA ASP A 137 -20.08 -15.43 8.92
C ASP A 137 -20.04 -15.04 7.43
N ILE A 138 -19.47 -15.90 6.60
CA ILE A 138 -19.27 -15.63 5.18
C ILE A 138 -20.59 -15.49 4.40
N ALA A 139 -21.67 -16.12 4.87
CA ALA A 139 -22.95 -16.15 4.17
C ALA A 139 -23.74 -14.85 4.33
N ASN A 140 -23.67 -14.21 5.50
CA ASN A 140 -24.58 -13.12 5.85
C ASN A 140 -23.92 -11.91 6.53
N GLY A 141 -22.60 -11.98 6.81
CA GLY A 141 -21.85 -10.90 7.48
C GLY A 141 -22.16 -10.77 8.98
N GLY A 142 -22.83 -11.75 9.58
CA GLY A 142 -23.09 -11.79 11.02
C GLY A 142 -21.79 -11.91 11.81
N ARG A 143 -21.57 -11.03 12.81
CA ARG A 143 -20.38 -11.07 13.66
C ARG A 143 -20.38 -12.32 14.54
N ILE A 144 -19.33 -13.14 14.44
CA ILE A 144 -19.13 -14.34 15.24
C ILE A 144 -18.44 -14.01 16.55
N TRP A 145 -17.28 -13.33 16.47
CA TRP A 145 -16.52 -12.86 17.62
C TRP A 145 -15.75 -11.57 17.28
N ARG A 146 -15.31 -10.86 18.33
CA ARG A 146 -14.46 -9.65 18.26
C ARG A 146 -13.44 -9.71 19.39
N LEU A 147 -12.19 -9.42 19.07
CA LEU A 147 -11.08 -9.37 20.03
C LEU A 147 -10.38 -8.02 19.94
N GLU A 148 -10.32 -7.31 21.06
CA GLU A 148 -9.43 -6.16 21.26
C GLU A 148 -8.02 -6.69 21.57
N THR A 149 -7.05 -6.38 20.70
CA THR A 149 -5.68 -6.89 20.89
C THR A 149 -4.92 -6.10 21.94
N GLN A 150 -5.40 -4.91 22.32
CA GLN A 150 -4.84 -4.07 23.38
C GLN A 150 -5.14 -4.66 24.77
N THR A 151 -4.26 -4.37 25.73
CA THR A 151 -4.52 -4.57 27.15
C THR A 151 -5.11 -3.29 27.74
N GLU A 152 -5.91 -3.39 28.81
CA GLU A 152 -6.64 -2.27 29.43
C GLU A 152 -5.74 -1.09 29.87
N ASP A 153 -4.48 -1.36 30.19
CA ASP A 153 -3.53 -0.38 30.73
C ASP A 153 -2.82 0.48 29.66
N ASP A 154 -2.97 0.14 28.36
CA ASP A 154 -2.23 0.83 27.32
C ASP A 154 -3.17 1.37 26.21
N ARG A 155 -3.28 2.70 26.19
CA ARG A 155 -4.10 3.46 25.22
C ARG A 155 -3.28 4.07 24.07
N SER A 156 -2.06 3.59 23.82
CA SER A 156 -1.27 4.07 22.69
C SER A 156 -1.84 3.57 21.36
N THR A 157 -1.52 4.28 20.27
CA THR A 157 -1.96 3.92 18.91
C THR A 157 -1.53 2.49 18.55
N ASN A 158 -2.47 1.66 18.11
CA ASN A 158 -2.24 0.25 17.81
C ASN A 158 -2.50 -0.09 16.33
N VAL A 159 -1.99 0.71 15.40
CA VAL A 159 -2.14 0.39 13.96
C VAL A 159 -1.43 -0.92 13.65
N GLY A 160 -2.20 -1.97 13.36
CA GLY A 160 -1.68 -3.31 13.07
C GLY A 160 -1.11 -3.45 11.66
N GLY A 161 -0.31 -4.50 11.44
CA GLY A 161 0.21 -4.86 10.11
C GLY A 161 -0.78 -5.68 9.30
N GLY A 162 -1.59 -6.51 9.95
CA GLY A 162 -2.57 -7.37 9.31
C GLY A 162 -2.70 -8.75 9.95
N ILE A 163 -3.45 -9.59 9.28
CA ILE A 163 -3.82 -10.94 9.74
C ILE A 163 -3.59 -11.98 8.64
N ALA A 164 -3.40 -13.24 9.07
CA ALA A 164 -3.35 -14.42 8.21
C ALA A 164 -3.95 -15.62 8.93
N VAL A 165 -4.50 -16.58 8.20
CA VAL A 165 -5.08 -17.82 8.74
C VAL A 165 -4.34 -19.02 8.17
N ASP A 166 -4.02 -19.98 9.03
CA ASP A 166 -3.51 -21.29 8.64
C ASP A 166 -4.30 -22.36 9.40
N GLY A 167 -5.11 -23.12 8.68
CA GLY A 167 -6.03 -24.09 9.27
C GLY A 167 -6.99 -23.46 10.28
N GLU A 168 -6.87 -23.84 11.55
CA GLU A 168 -7.71 -23.37 12.66
C GLU A 168 -7.12 -22.18 13.43
N VAL A 169 -5.97 -21.66 13.01
CA VAL A 169 -5.26 -20.60 13.72
C VAL A 169 -5.21 -19.33 12.89
N LEU A 170 -5.61 -18.21 13.50
CA LEU A 170 -5.44 -16.87 12.96
C LEU A 170 -4.24 -16.22 13.64
N TYR A 171 -3.35 -15.66 12.85
CA TYR A 171 -2.18 -14.90 13.29
C TYR A 171 -2.40 -13.42 13.03
N ALA A 172 -2.11 -12.58 14.03
CA ALA A 172 -2.27 -11.14 13.96
C ALA A 172 -0.98 -10.41 14.33
N GLY A 173 -0.51 -9.54 13.45
CA GLY A 173 0.60 -8.62 13.73
C GLY A 173 0.08 -7.28 14.21
N THR A 174 0.50 -6.81 15.39
CA THR A 174 -0.04 -5.60 16.01
C THR A 174 0.93 -4.43 15.98
N GLY A 175 0.39 -3.23 16.14
CA GLY A 175 1.18 -1.99 16.29
C GLY A 175 1.92 -1.89 17.62
N ARG A 176 1.78 -2.87 18.49
CA ARG A 176 2.40 -2.96 19.82
C ARG A 176 3.64 -3.85 19.86
N ALA A 177 4.23 -4.10 18.70
CA ALA A 177 5.37 -5.00 18.57
C ALA A 177 5.07 -6.44 19.07
N GLU A 178 3.90 -6.96 18.70
CA GLU A 178 3.49 -8.30 19.09
C GLU A 178 2.91 -9.07 17.90
N VAL A 179 3.05 -10.38 17.96
CA VAL A 179 2.32 -11.34 17.13
C VAL A 179 1.46 -12.20 18.04
N LEU A 180 0.20 -12.34 17.70
CA LEU A 180 -0.76 -13.18 18.41
C LEU A 180 -1.15 -14.36 17.52
N ALA A 181 -1.35 -15.53 18.16
CA ALA A 181 -2.07 -16.66 17.56
C ALA A 181 -3.40 -16.81 18.27
N LEU A 182 -4.47 -16.89 17.49
CA LEU A 182 -5.86 -16.96 17.95
C LEU A 182 -6.52 -18.22 17.37
N GLU A 183 -7.43 -18.79 18.12
CA GLU A 183 -8.35 -19.77 17.55
C GLU A 183 -9.27 -19.08 16.55
N ALA A 184 -9.24 -19.47 15.29
CA ALA A 184 -10.05 -18.86 14.24
C ALA A 184 -11.57 -18.98 14.50
N ALA A 185 -11.99 -20.03 15.21
CA ALA A 185 -13.40 -20.27 15.54
C ALA A 185 -13.94 -19.35 16.66
N THR A 186 -13.14 -19.00 17.66
CA THR A 186 -13.58 -18.36 18.90
C THR A 186 -12.93 -17.02 19.19
N GLY A 187 -11.77 -16.74 18.57
CA GLY A 187 -10.95 -15.57 18.89
C GLY A 187 -10.09 -15.72 20.16
N ASN A 188 -10.11 -16.87 20.82
CA ASN A 188 -9.28 -17.11 22.02
C ASN A 188 -7.81 -17.05 21.69
N ILE A 189 -7.03 -16.36 22.51
CA ILE A 189 -5.58 -16.25 22.35
C ILE A 189 -4.91 -17.57 22.76
N ARG A 190 -4.23 -18.22 21.81
CA ARG A 190 -3.38 -19.40 22.07
C ARG A 190 -2.04 -18.99 22.65
N TRP A 191 -1.42 -17.98 22.03
CA TRP A 191 -0.17 -17.38 22.51
C TRP A 191 -0.01 -15.94 22.03
N ARG A 192 0.85 -15.18 22.71
CA ARG A 192 1.24 -13.81 22.41
C ARG A 192 2.77 -13.70 22.50
N LYS A 193 3.41 -13.13 21.49
CA LYS A 193 4.88 -12.99 21.43
C LYS A 193 5.28 -11.58 21.03
N ALA A 194 6.21 -11.01 21.82
CA ALA A 194 6.85 -9.75 21.47
C ALA A 194 7.84 -9.94 20.31
N VAL A 195 7.90 -8.94 19.43
CA VAL A 195 8.88 -8.77 18.34
C VAL A 195 9.66 -7.48 18.55
N SER A 196 10.62 -7.16 17.65
CA SER A 196 11.54 -6.03 17.83
C SER A 196 10.84 -4.67 17.91
N THR A 197 9.93 -4.40 16.96
CA THR A 197 9.18 -3.14 16.85
C THR A 197 7.79 -3.42 16.26
N PRO A 198 6.88 -2.43 16.19
CA PRO A 198 5.56 -2.62 15.60
C PRO A 198 5.56 -3.38 14.28
N VAL A 199 4.68 -4.38 14.18
CA VAL A 199 4.45 -5.11 12.94
C VAL A 199 3.68 -4.21 11.98
N ARG A 200 4.18 -4.03 10.75
CA ARG A 200 3.60 -3.13 9.75
C ARG A 200 3.24 -3.83 8.44
N ALA A 201 3.42 -5.13 8.38
CA ALA A 201 3.02 -5.99 7.27
C ALA A 201 2.13 -7.12 7.79
N ALA A 202 1.20 -7.60 6.96
CA ALA A 202 0.48 -8.83 7.30
C ALA A 202 1.47 -9.99 7.41
N PRO A 203 1.27 -10.91 8.37
CA PRO A 203 2.06 -12.13 8.47
C PRO A 203 1.89 -12.99 7.22
N THR A 204 2.97 -13.62 6.76
CA THR A 204 2.91 -14.69 5.75
C THR A 204 3.20 -16.02 6.42
N ILE A 205 2.33 -17.00 6.17
CA ILE A 205 2.45 -18.33 6.79
C ILE A 205 2.85 -19.34 5.72
N ALA A 206 3.94 -20.05 5.96
CA ALA A 206 4.37 -21.15 5.12
C ALA A 206 5.30 -22.11 5.88
N GLU A 207 5.20 -23.39 5.60
CA GLU A 207 6.07 -24.46 6.15
C GLU A 207 6.25 -24.42 7.68
N GLY A 208 5.16 -24.21 8.42
CA GLY A 208 5.20 -24.14 9.89
C GLY A 208 5.91 -22.89 10.43
N ARG A 209 6.02 -21.83 9.65
CA ARG A 209 6.67 -20.57 10.01
C ARG A 209 5.77 -19.39 9.75
N ILE A 210 5.90 -18.37 10.58
CA ILE A 210 5.27 -17.07 10.43
C ILE A 210 6.37 -16.08 10.08
N PHE A 211 6.28 -15.46 8.92
CA PHE A 211 7.20 -14.41 8.50
C PHE A 211 6.55 -13.05 8.77
N VAL A 212 7.19 -12.23 9.59
CA VAL A 212 6.70 -10.89 9.96
C VAL A 212 7.75 -9.83 9.67
N LEU A 213 7.31 -8.72 9.09
CA LEU A 213 8.14 -7.55 8.82
C LEU A 213 7.78 -6.44 9.80
N THR A 214 8.79 -5.94 10.52
CA THR A 214 8.65 -4.92 11.54
C THR A 214 9.11 -3.55 11.04
N MET A 215 8.70 -2.49 11.74
CA MET A 215 8.91 -1.10 11.34
C MET A 215 10.38 -0.69 11.22
N ASP A 216 11.28 -1.38 11.94
CA ASP A 216 12.73 -1.22 11.88
C ASP A 216 13.39 -1.96 10.69
N ASN A 217 12.60 -2.37 9.68
CA ASN A 217 13.07 -3.16 8.54
C ASN A 217 13.69 -4.51 8.94
N GLN A 218 13.17 -5.15 9.98
CA GLN A 218 13.58 -6.50 10.35
C GLN A 218 12.55 -7.52 9.88
N LEU A 219 12.98 -8.52 9.12
CA LEU A 219 12.20 -9.72 8.83
C LEU A 219 12.51 -10.78 9.88
N GLN A 220 11.48 -11.29 10.56
CA GLN A 220 11.59 -12.35 11.54
C GLN A 220 10.78 -13.57 11.11
N ALA A 221 11.34 -14.76 11.32
CA ALA A 221 10.60 -16.01 11.25
C ALA A 221 10.30 -16.52 12.66
N LEU A 222 9.04 -16.82 12.92
CA LEU A 222 8.57 -17.40 14.17
C LEU A 222 8.00 -18.80 13.90
N ALA A 223 8.04 -19.67 14.90
CA ALA A 223 7.37 -20.97 14.85
C ALA A 223 5.85 -20.78 15.00
N VAL A 224 5.04 -21.50 14.24
CA VAL A 224 3.56 -21.42 14.32
C VAL A 224 3.01 -21.92 15.65
N ASP A 225 3.68 -22.90 16.28
CA ASP A 225 3.20 -23.58 17.49
C ASP A 225 3.23 -22.68 18.72
N ASP A 226 4.33 -21.95 18.94
CA ASP A 226 4.59 -21.22 20.18
C ASP A 226 5.08 -19.79 19.98
N GLY A 227 5.21 -19.33 18.74
CA GLY A 227 5.73 -18.01 18.38
C GLY A 227 7.21 -17.81 18.67
N ARG A 228 7.97 -18.89 18.96
CA ARG A 228 9.40 -18.81 19.21
C ARG A 228 10.14 -18.32 17.96
N ARG A 229 11.00 -17.31 18.14
CA ARG A 229 11.83 -16.80 17.06
C ARG A 229 12.81 -17.88 16.57
N LEU A 230 12.76 -18.18 15.28
CA LEU A 230 13.63 -19.13 14.61
C LEU A 230 14.88 -18.44 14.08
N TRP A 231 14.69 -17.32 13.39
CA TRP A 231 15.76 -16.47 12.87
C TRP A 231 15.25 -15.04 12.62
N GLY A 232 16.15 -14.13 12.29
CA GLY A 232 15.83 -12.77 11.89
C GLY A 232 16.89 -12.23 10.94
N HIS A 233 16.44 -11.36 10.04
CA HIS A 233 17.27 -10.63 9.07
C HIS A 233 17.03 -9.14 9.23
N GLN A 234 18.09 -8.36 9.37
CA GLN A 234 18.04 -6.91 9.44
C GLN A 234 18.42 -6.33 8.08
N ALA A 235 17.48 -5.65 7.44
CA ALA A 235 17.77 -4.86 6.23
C ALA A 235 18.22 -3.45 6.59
N THR A 236 18.62 -2.69 5.57
CA THR A 236 19.02 -1.28 5.71
C THR A 236 17.91 -0.46 6.36
N ALA A 237 18.25 0.36 7.36
CA ALA A 237 17.28 1.26 7.97
C ALA A 237 16.74 2.25 6.92
N PRO A 238 15.42 2.47 6.83
CA PRO A 238 14.86 3.41 5.89
C PRO A 238 15.11 4.84 6.37
N GLU A 239 15.40 5.76 5.46
CA GLU A 239 15.49 7.19 5.79
C GLU A 239 14.13 7.78 6.19
N THR A 240 13.06 7.22 5.64
CA THR A 240 11.67 7.62 5.92
C THR A 240 10.79 6.38 6.05
N SER A 241 10.03 6.30 7.13
CA SER A 241 9.08 5.19 7.34
C SER A 241 7.80 5.44 6.55
N VAL A 242 7.41 4.47 5.72
CA VAL A 242 6.11 4.43 5.03
C VAL A 242 5.15 3.58 5.86
N LEU A 243 3.90 4.03 5.99
CA LEU A 243 2.87 3.24 6.65
C LEU A 243 2.43 2.10 5.72
N GLY A 244 2.40 0.89 6.24
CA GLY A 244 2.10 -0.33 5.48
C GLY A 244 3.34 -0.84 4.71
N LEU A 245 3.98 -1.85 5.26
CA LEU A 245 5.04 -2.62 4.61
C LEU A 245 4.41 -3.81 3.87
N PRO A 246 5.07 -4.35 2.83
CA PRO A 246 4.56 -5.50 2.11
C PRO A 246 4.68 -6.78 2.94
N ALA A 247 3.65 -7.62 2.92
CA ALA A 247 3.80 -9.00 3.38
C ALA A 247 4.87 -9.70 2.54
N PRO A 248 5.77 -10.49 3.15
CA PRO A 248 6.76 -11.25 2.41
C PRO A 248 6.09 -12.33 1.53
N ALA A 249 6.59 -12.57 0.33
CA ALA A 249 6.17 -13.71 -0.48
C ALA A 249 6.96 -14.97 -0.11
N TYR A 250 6.33 -16.14 -0.22
CA TYR A 250 7.00 -17.42 -0.07
C TYR A 250 6.76 -18.32 -1.28
N ALA A 251 7.84 -18.90 -1.82
CA ALA A 251 7.80 -19.95 -2.82
C ALA A 251 9.12 -20.76 -2.83
N ASP A 252 9.03 -22.04 -3.09
CA ASP A 252 10.17 -22.92 -3.32
C ASP A 252 11.28 -22.85 -2.24
N GLY A 253 10.90 -22.72 -0.96
CA GLY A 253 11.81 -22.62 0.17
C GLY A 253 12.48 -21.26 0.32
N LEU A 254 12.08 -20.24 -0.45
CA LEU A 254 12.56 -18.87 -0.37
C LEU A 254 11.47 -17.92 0.11
N VAL A 255 11.85 -17.01 1.00
CA VAL A 255 11.05 -15.86 1.42
C VAL A 255 11.58 -14.62 0.73
N VAL A 256 10.74 -13.96 -0.05
CA VAL A 256 11.08 -12.72 -0.75
C VAL A 256 10.43 -11.55 -0.02
N ALA A 257 11.23 -10.66 0.54
CA ALA A 257 10.77 -9.50 1.29
C ALA A 257 11.19 -8.20 0.61
N GLY A 258 10.23 -7.28 0.49
CA GLY A 258 10.48 -5.89 0.13
C GLY A 258 10.59 -5.03 1.39
N PHE A 259 11.47 -4.03 1.37
CA PHE A 259 11.75 -3.19 2.53
C PHE A 259 11.48 -1.71 2.26
N GLY A 260 11.31 -0.95 3.34
CA GLY A 260 11.16 0.51 3.29
C GLY A 260 12.38 1.24 2.72
N SER A 261 13.56 0.62 2.73
CA SER A 261 14.78 1.12 2.10
C SER A 261 14.80 0.99 0.56
N GLY A 262 13.84 0.27 -0.03
CA GLY A 262 13.85 -0.09 -1.46
C GLY A 262 14.59 -1.38 -1.76
N ASP A 263 15.11 -2.05 -0.75
CA ASP A 263 15.75 -3.36 -0.91
C ASP A 263 14.70 -4.45 -1.13
N LEU A 264 15.03 -5.40 -2.00
CA LEU A 264 14.30 -6.64 -2.23
C LEU A 264 15.24 -7.80 -1.95
N VAL A 265 14.92 -8.62 -0.96
CA VAL A 265 15.83 -9.68 -0.49
C VAL A 265 15.11 -11.02 -0.50
N ALA A 266 15.76 -12.05 -1.04
CA ALA A 266 15.33 -13.43 -0.88
C ALA A 266 16.18 -14.14 0.17
N LEU A 267 15.51 -14.80 1.10
CA LEU A 267 16.13 -15.56 2.18
C LEU A 267 15.65 -17.01 2.16
N ARG A 268 16.53 -17.93 2.53
CA ARG A 268 16.12 -19.31 2.75
C ARG A 268 15.18 -19.39 3.95
N ALA A 269 13.98 -19.87 3.74
CA ALA A 269 12.93 -19.93 4.77
C ALA A 269 13.38 -20.73 6.01
N ALA A 270 14.17 -21.77 5.82
CA ALA A 270 14.63 -22.64 6.90
C ALA A 270 15.65 -21.98 7.82
N SER A 271 16.54 -21.10 7.31
CA SER A 271 17.69 -20.59 8.05
C SER A 271 17.79 -19.07 8.16
N GLY A 272 17.04 -18.32 7.35
CA GLY A 272 17.17 -16.86 7.25
C GLY A 272 18.45 -16.41 6.52
N SER A 273 19.21 -17.34 5.94
CA SER A 273 20.41 -16.95 5.17
C SER A 273 19.99 -16.30 3.84
N VAL A 274 20.64 -15.19 3.48
CA VAL A 274 20.39 -14.48 2.23
C VAL A 274 20.78 -15.37 1.04
N ALA A 275 19.84 -15.57 0.12
CA ALA A 275 20.08 -16.21 -1.16
C ALA A 275 20.54 -15.19 -2.20
N TRP A 276 19.88 -14.05 -2.25
CA TRP A 276 20.23 -12.90 -3.09
C TRP A 276 19.58 -11.63 -2.55
N SER A 277 20.07 -10.47 -2.97
CA SER A 277 19.49 -9.16 -2.72
C SER A 277 19.58 -8.31 -3.98
N ASP A 278 18.59 -7.43 -4.16
CA ASP A 278 18.53 -6.40 -5.20
C ASP A 278 18.03 -5.10 -4.61
N SER A 279 18.34 -3.96 -5.21
CA SER A 279 17.85 -2.66 -4.79
C SER A 279 16.99 -2.05 -5.87
N LEU A 280 15.75 -1.70 -5.51
CA LEU A 280 14.79 -1.03 -6.36
C LEU A 280 14.77 0.49 -6.13
N GLY A 281 15.78 1.02 -5.41
CA GLY A 281 15.98 2.45 -5.22
C GLY A 281 16.26 3.17 -6.53
N ALA A 282 15.87 4.45 -6.63
CA ALA A 282 16.10 5.24 -7.83
C ALA A 282 17.60 5.41 -8.10
N THR A 283 18.06 4.90 -9.26
CA THR A 283 19.45 5.01 -9.68
C THR A 283 19.80 6.38 -10.27
N ARG A 284 18.82 7.25 -10.55
CA ARG A 284 19.03 8.54 -11.22
C ARG A 284 18.08 9.63 -10.70
N GLY A 285 18.68 10.67 -10.11
CA GLY A 285 18.04 11.95 -9.84
C GLY A 285 17.63 12.16 -8.38
N ARG A 286 18.27 13.15 -7.75
CA ARG A 286 17.89 13.70 -6.43
C ARG A 286 16.60 14.52 -6.59
N ASN A 287 15.47 13.89 -6.59
CA ASN A 287 14.18 14.55 -6.43
C ASN A 287 13.56 14.05 -5.13
N SER A 288 12.90 14.90 -4.39
CA SER A 288 12.31 14.64 -3.07
C SER A 288 11.34 13.42 -2.99
N LEU A 289 10.87 12.91 -4.12
CA LEU A 289 10.09 11.66 -4.20
C LEU A 289 10.98 10.43 -4.51
N ALA A 290 12.21 10.63 -5.02
CA ALA A 290 13.18 9.53 -5.20
C ALA A 290 13.77 9.06 -3.86
N ASP A 291 13.64 9.88 -2.80
CA ASP A 291 14.01 9.51 -1.43
C ASP A 291 13.00 8.49 -0.82
N LEU A 292 11.82 8.32 -1.44
CA LEU A 292 10.85 7.28 -1.10
C LEU A 292 11.08 6.05 -1.99
N SER A 293 12.15 5.33 -1.79
CA SER A 293 12.48 4.11 -2.54
C SER A 293 11.68 2.88 -2.13
N ALA A 294 10.82 2.99 -1.13
CA ALA A 294 10.17 1.87 -0.47
C ALA A 294 9.49 0.90 -1.45
N VAL A 295 9.73 -0.40 -1.28
CA VAL A 295 8.88 -1.45 -1.81
C VAL A 295 7.65 -1.52 -0.92
N ARG A 296 6.47 -1.17 -1.44
CA ARG A 296 5.21 -1.15 -0.68
C ARG A 296 4.25 -2.24 -1.14
N GLY A 297 4.13 -2.45 -2.45
CA GLY A 297 3.36 -3.55 -3.01
C GLY A 297 3.96 -4.90 -2.65
N LEU A 298 3.12 -5.92 -2.47
CA LEU A 298 3.57 -7.27 -2.17
C LEU A 298 4.44 -7.80 -3.32
N PRO A 299 5.61 -8.37 -3.07
CA PRO A 299 6.33 -9.15 -4.08
C PRO A 299 5.47 -10.34 -4.53
N VAL A 300 5.42 -10.63 -5.82
CA VAL A 300 4.64 -11.76 -6.36
C VAL A 300 5.58 -12.77 -6.95
N VAL A 301 5.43 -14.04 -6.56
CA VAL A 301 6.24 -15.14 -7.09
C VAL A 301 5.38 -16.06 -7.94
N ALA A 302 5.71 -16.18 -9.21
CA ALA A 302 5.01 -17.06 -10.15
C ALA A 302 5.98 -17.69 -11.16
N ASP A 303 5.89 -19.00 -11.34
CA ASP A 303 6.67 -19.76 -12.31
C ASP A 303 8.19 -19.49 -12.23
N GLY A 304 8.73 -19.49 -11.00
CA GLY A 304 10.16 -19.27 -10.74
C GLY A 304 10.64 -17.84 -10.98
N ARG A 305 9.72 -16.86 -11.04
CA ARG A 305 10.02 -15.44 -11.22
C ARG A 305 9.42 -14.61 -10.10
N VAL A 306 10.13 -13.56 -9.70
CA VAL A 306 9.68 -12.56 -8.75
C VAL A 306 9.31 -11.28 -9.48
N TYR A 307 8.15 -10.73 -9.20
CA TYR A 307 7.70 -9.43 -9.70
C TYR A 307 7.55 -8.48 -8.51
N ALA A 308 8.19 -7.34 -8.58
CA ALA A 308 8.14 -6.32 -7.54
C ALA A 308 8.32 -4.92 -8.13
N GLY A 309 7.78 -3.93 -7.45
CA GLY A 309 7.98 -2.54 -7.79
C GLY A 309 8.21 -1.67 -6.56
N SER A 310 8.78 -0.48 -6.78
CA SER A 310 9.05 0.50 -5.72
C SER A 310 8.40 1.84 -6.01
N LEU A 311 8.20 2.62 -4.96
CA LEU A 311 7.78 4.03 -5.06
C LEU A 311 8.88 4.88 -5.74
N GLY A 312 10.13 4.43 -5.66
CA GLY A 312 11.30 5.08 -6.27
C GLY A 312 11.34 5.08 -7.81
N GLY A 313 10.45 4.31 -8.45
CA GLY A 313 10.28 4.36 -9.91
C GLY A 313 10.77 3.15 -10.68
N LEU A 314 11.02 2.03 -10.02
CA LEU A 314 11.48 0.82 -10.68
C LEU A 314 10.54 -0.36 -10.45
N THR A 315 10.16 -1.03 -11.54
CA THR A 315 9.43 -2.31 -11.54
C THR A 315 10.30 -3.35 -12.24
N VAL A 316 10.42 -4.54 -11.64
CA VAL A 316 11.34 -5.59 -12.09
C VAL A 316 10.68 -6.95 -12.17
N ALA A 317 11.22 -7.80 -13.05
CA ALA A 317 11.10 -9.25 -12.96
C ALA A 317 12.46 -9.86 -12.72
N LEU A 318 12.56 -10.74 -11.73
CA LEU A 318 13.79 -11.42 -11.33
C LEU A 318 13.61 -12.94 -11.42
N ASP A 319 14.69 -13.64 -11.66
CA ASP A 319 14.74 -15.09 -11.45
C ASP A 319 14.72 -15.39 -9.95
N LEU A 320 13.78 -16.20 -9.49
CA LEU A 320 13.58 -16.49 -8.07
C LEU A 320 14.82 -17.07 -7.38
N ARG A 321 15.54 -17.94 -8.05
CA ARG A 321 16.66 -18.68 -7.46
C ARG A 321 17.95 -17.85 -7.40
N THR A 322 18.17 -17.01 -8.40
CA THR A 322 19.47 -16.33 -8.60
C THR A 322 19.40 -14.83 -8.31
N GLY A 323 18.21 -14.23 -8.29
CA GLY A 323 18.03 -12.79 -8.19
C GLY A 323 18.43 -12.02 -9.46
N ARG A 324 18.77 -12.72 -10.54
CA ARG A 324 19.14 -12.05 -11.80
C ARG A 324 17.92 -11.36 -12.40
N ARG A 325 18.06 -10.06 -12.74
CA ARG A 325 17.02 -9.32 -13.44
C ARG A 325 16.78 -9.92 -14.82
N LEU A 326 15.52 -10.26 -15.10
CA LEU A 326 15.06 -10.73 -16.40
C LEU A 326 14.69 -9.54 -17.28
N TRP A 327 13.99 -8.59 -16.67
CA TRP A 327 13.69 -7.28 -17.25
C TRP A 327 13.42 -6.25 -16.15
N GLU A 328 13.49 -4.97 -16.52
CA GLU A 328 13.16 -3.84 -15.66
C GLU A 328 12.43 -2.74 -16.45
N ARG A 329 11.59 -1.97 -15.77
CA ARG A 329 10.87 -0.82 -16.31
C ARG A 329 10.93 0.34 -15.32
N GLU A 330 11.07 1.56 -15.83
CA GLU A 330 11.03 2.79 -15.03
C GLU A 330 9.57 3.16 -14.71
N ILE A 331 8.93 2.38 -13.85
CA ILE A 331 7.54 2.52 -13.43
C ILE A 331 7.49 2.53 -11.91
N ALA A 332 7.03 3.64 -11.32
CA ALA A 332 6.76 3.73 -9.89
C ALA A 332 5.43 3.04 -9.56
N THR A 333 5.43 2.16 -8.59
CA THR A 333 4.22 1.53 -8.06
C THR A 333 4.31 1.35 -6.55
N GLY A 334 3.19 1.51 -5.87
CA GLY A 334 3.02 1.19 -4.46
C GLY A 334 2.03 0.04 -4.24
N ASP A 335 1.50 -0.53 -5.31
CA ASP A 335 0.51 -1.59 -5.28
C ASP A 335 1.10 -2.93 -5.75
N THR A 336 0.40 -4.01 -5.39
CA THR A 336 0.82 -5.37 -5.72
C THR A 336 0.62 -5.64 -7.21
N PRO A 337 1.65 -6.05 -7.96
CA PRO A 337 1.47 -6.49 -9.33
C PRO A 337 0.60 -7.74 -9.38
N TRP A 338 -0.33 -7.80 -10.33
CA TRP A 338 -1.20 -8.96 -10.47
C TRP A 338 -0.79 -9.84 -11.65
N VAL A 339 -0.54 -11.11 -11.38
CA VAL A 339 -0.08 -12.08 -12.39
C VAL A 339 -1.21 -13.00 -12.81
N ALA A 340 -1.46 -13.10 -14.13
CA ALA A 340 -2.38 -14.09 -14.70
C ALA A 340 -1.92 -14.52 -16.10
N GLY A 341 -1.67 -15.82 -16.27
CA GLY A 341 -1.11 -16.36 -17.51
C GLY A 341 0.22 -15.69 -17.87
N ASP A 342 0.33 -15.20 -19.10
CA ASP A 342 1.54 -14.52 -19.61
C ASP A 342 1.58 -13.03 -19.27
N TRP A 343 0.64 -12.52 -18.45
CA TRP A 343 0.45 -11.11 -18.20
C TRP A 343 0.66 -10.73 -16.75
N LEU A 344 1.21 -9.53 -16.59
CA LEU A 344 1.32 -8.79 -15.35
C LEU A 344 0.48 -7.52 -15.48
N PHE A 345 -0.47 -7.32 -14.58
CA PHE A 345 -1.23 -6.08 -14.49
C PHE A 345 -0.67 -5.22 -13.37
N LEU A 346 -0.42 -3.97 -13.66
CA LEU A 346 0.25 -3.05 -12.74
C LEU A 346 -0.52 -1.74 -12.63
N LEU A 347 -0.69 -1.24 -11.40
CA LEU A 347 -1.14 0.11 -11.12
C LEU A 347 0.07 0.99 -10.78
N ALA A 348 0.32 1.99 -11.59
CA ALA A 348 1.38 2.97 -11.34
C ALA A 348 0.93 4.08 -10.40
N THR A 349 1.87 4.68 -9.66
CA THR A 349 1.59 5.85 -8.78
C THR A 349 1.04 7.06 -9.53
N SER A 350 1.16 7.09 -10.85
CA SER A 350 0.57 8.10 -11.75
C SER A 350 -0.93 7.90 -11.99
N GLY A 351 -1.57 6.84 -11.44
CA GLY A 351 -2.96 6.50 -11.71
C GLY A 351 -3.18 5.78 -13.05
N GLN A 352 -2.11 5.26 -13.65
CA GLN A 352 -2.18 4.48 -14.89
C GLN A 352 -2.18 2.99 -14.58
N VAL A 353 -3.04 2.22 -15.25
CA VAL A 353 -3.06 0.76 -15.22
C VAL A 353 -2.50 0.24 -16.54
N ALA A 354 -1.67 -0.80 -16.47
CA ALA A 354 -1.06 -1.36 -17.66
C ALA A 354 -1.08 -2.90 -17.63
N ALA A 355 -1.16 -3.50 -18.83
CA ALA A 355 -0.83 -4.91 -19.05
C ALA A 355 0.59 -5.04 -19.58
N ILE A 356 1.41 -5.78 -18.85
CA ILE A 356 2.82 -5.98 -19.13
C ILE A 356 3.05 -7.46 -19.42
N GLN A 357 3.74 -7.77 -20.49
CA GLN A 357 4.10 -9.15 -20.82
C GLN A 357 5.17 -9.66 -19.85
N ARG A 358 4.92 -10.78 -19.20
CA ARG A 358 5.79 -11.34 -18.15
C ARG A 358 7.17 -11.78 -18.68
N SER A 359 7.25 -12.15 -19.94
CA SER A 359 8.49 -12.69 -20.54
C SER A 359 9.59 -11.64 -20.68
N ASP A 360 9.23 -10.41 -21.10
CA ASP A 360 10.17 -9.38 -21.52
C ASP A 360 9.82 -7.96 -21.07
N GLY A 361 8.71 -7.81 -20.35
CA GLY A 361 8.30 -6.52 -19.80
C GLY A 361 7.64 -5.57 -20.80
N ARG A 362 7.29 -6.00 -22.04
CA ARG A 362 6.59 -5.15 -23.00
C ARG A 362 5.18 -4.81 -22.54
N ILE A 363 4.75 -3.58 -22.86
CA ILE A 363 3.45 -3.06 -22.48
C ILE A 363 2.49 -3.20 -23.64
N ALA A 364 1.38 -3.94 -23.43
CA ALA A 364 0.34 -4.17 -24.44
C ALA A 364 -0.66 -3.02 -24.51
N TRP A 365 -1.08 -2.51 -23.36
CA TRP A 365 -2.00 -1.37 -23.25
C TRP A 365 -1.75 -0.59 -21.95
N VAL A 366 -2.15 0.68 -21.95
CA VAL A 366 -2.13 1.57 -20.79
C VAL A 366 -3.47 2.29 -20.72
N THR A 367 -4.05 2.35 -19.53
CA THR A 367 -5.30 3.06 -19.27
C THR A 367 -5.07 4.10 -18.19
N GLU A 368 -5.45 5.33 -18.45
CA GLU A 368 -5.44 6.40 -17.45
C GLU A 368 -6.74 6.37 -16.64
N LEU A 369 -6.60 6.28 -15.31
CA LEU A 369 -7.73 6.44 -14.40
C LEU A 369 -7.85 7.92 -14.01
N PRO A 370 -9.05 8.40 -13.63
CA PRO A 370 -9.24 9.76 -13.12
C PRO A 370 -8.28 10.04 -11.97
N GLN A 371 -7.57 11.17 -12.02
CA GLN A 371 -6.57 11.55 -11.01
C GLN A 371 -7.13 12.52 -9.98
N PHE A 372 -8.19 13.22 -10.31
CA PHE A 372 -8.83 14.22 -9.44
C PHE A 372 -10.34 14.08 -9.49
N GLU A 373 -11.04 14.40 -8.41
CA GLU A 373 -12.50 14.52 -8.43
C GLU A 373 -12.93 15.71 -9.31
N ASN A 374 -12.12 16.75 -9.34
CA ASN A 374 -12.28 17.89 -10.23
C ASN A 374 -11.03 18.00 -11.14
N GLU A 375 -11.10 17.36 -12.30
CA GLU A 375 -10.02 17.32 -13.30
C GLU A 375 -9.66 18.71 -13.84
N GLU A 376 -10.63 19.62 -14.02
CA GLU A 376 -10.37 20.96 -14.54
C GLU A 376 -9.54 21.79 -13.56
N LYS A 377 -9.83 21.69 -12.27
CA LYS A 377 -9.15 22.45 -11.21
C LYS A 377 -7.99 21.71 -10.57
N LYS A 378 -7.78 20.44 -10.93
CA LYS A 378 -6.82 19.50 -10.30
C LYS A 378 -6.91 19.50 -8.78
N LYS A 379 -8.15 19.40 -8.28
CA LYS A 379 -8.46 19.35 -6.85
C LYS A 379 -8.97 17.99 -6.46
N ASP A 380 -8.74 17.67 -5.17
CA ASP A 380 -9.18 16.45 -4.51
C ASP A 380 -8.62 15.21 -5.25
N PRO A 381 -7.31 14.92 -5.05
CA PRO A 381 -6.63 13.85 -5.76
C PRO A 381 -7.21 12.48 -5.39
N ILE A 382 -7.43 11.65 -6.41
CA ILE A 382 -7.91 10.28 -6.26
C ILE A 382 -6.71 9.32 -6.17
N HIS A 383 -6.67 8.53 -5.10
CA HIS A 383 -5.73 7.43 -4.95
C HIS A 383 -6.41 6.11 -5.32
N TRP A 384 -5.78 5.34 -6.16
CA TRP A 384 -6.24 4.03 -6.60
C TRP A 384 -5.51 2.91 -5.89
N ILE A 385 -6.17 1.77 -5.70
CA ILE A 385 -5.65 0.56 -5.03
C ILE A 385 -6.04 -0.66 -5.85
N GLY A 386 -5.10 -1.57 -6.06
CA GLY A 386 -5.28 -2.77 -6.86
C GLY A 386 -4.12 -2.97 -7.85
N PRO A 387 -4.33 -3.63 -9.00
CA PRO A 387 -5.55 -4.32 -9.43
C PRO A 387 -5.74 -5.72 -8.83
N VAL A 388 -6.97 -6.24 -8.87
CA VAL A 388 -7.30 -7.64 -8.59
C VAL A 388 -8.09 -8.21 -9.75
N LEU A 389 -7.65 -9.32 -10.35
CA LEU A 389 -8.33 -9.92 -11.49
C LEU A 389 -9.36 -10.97 -11.03
N ALA A 390 -10.63 -10.68 -11.22
CA ALA A 390 -11.73 -11.56 -10.86
C ALA A 390 -12.91 -11.43 -11.84
N GLY A 391 -13.51 -12.55 -12.22
CA GLY A 391 -14.65 -12.58 -13.14
C GLY A 391 -14.38 -11.89 -14.48
N GLY A 392 -13.18 -12.05 -15.03
CA GLY A 392 -12.78 -11.43 -16.30
C GLY A 392 -12.56 -9.90 -16.24
N ARG A 393 -12.41 -9.33 -15.04
CA ARG A 393 -12.26 -7.87 -14.81
C ARG A 393 -11.11 -7.58 -13.88
N LEU A 394 -10.36 -6.53 -14.15
CA LEU A 394 -9.44 -5.93 -13.19
C LEU A 394 -10.23 -4.97 -12.31
N LEU A 395 -10.30 -5.26 -11.03
CA LEU A 395 -11.00 -4.47 -10.02
C LEU A 395 -10.02 -3.52 -9.34
N LEU A 396 -10.35 -2.24 -9.32
CA LEU A 396 -9.57 -1.19 -8.68
C LEU A 396 -10.48 -0.38 -7.75
N GLY A 397 -10.07 -0.23 -6.51
CA GLY A 397 -10.73 0.62 -5.54
C GLY A 397 -10.15 2.03 -5.54
N SER A 398 -10.91 3.02 -5.12
CA SER A 398 -10.47 4.42 -5.07
C SER A 398 -10.72 5.10 -3.74
N SER A 399 -9.96 6.15 -3.47
CA SER A 399 -10.11 6.99 -2.26
C SER A 399 -11.38 7.83 -2.26
N ASN A 400 -12.10 7.94 -3.37
CA ASN A 400 -13.41 8.61 -3.42
C ASN A 400 -14.60 7.63 -3.43
N GLY A 401 -14.37 6.35 -3.08
CA GLY A 401 -15.43 5.37 -2.89
C GLY A 401 -15.93 4.70 -4.17
N LEU A 402 -15.14 4.67 -5.25
CA LEU A 402 -15.45 3.91 -6.46
C LEU A 402 -14.75 2.56 -6.47
N LEU A 403 -15.43 1.56 -6.97
CA LEU A 403 -14.85 0.31 -7.46
C LEU A 403 -14.99 0.32 -8.99
N VAL A 404 -13.86 0.38 -9.69
CA VAL A 404 -13.80 0.42 -11.15
C VAL A 404 -13.38 -0.94 -11.69
N ALA A 405 -14.05 -1.38 -12.75
CA ALA A 405 -13.73 -2.60 -13.49
C ALA A 405 -13.08 -2.22 -14.83
N VAL A 406 -11.89 -2.73 -15.10
CA VAL A 406 -11.17 -2.56 -16.36
C VAL A 406 -11.13 -3.88 -17.09
N ASN A 407 -11.40 -3.89 -18.40
CA ASN A 407 -11.28 -5.06 -19.24
C ASN A 407 -9.79 -5.42 -19.37
N PRO A 408 -9.36 -6.60 -18.90
CA PRO A 408 -7.94 -6.97 -18.91
C PRO A 408 -7.36 -7.17 -20.32
N SER A 409 -8.19 -7.46 -21.32
CA SER A 409 -7.74 -7.69 -22.70
C SER A 409 -7.54 -6.39 -23.48
N THR A 410 -8.38 -5.37 -23.24
CA THR A 410 -8.36 -4.12 -23.99
C THR A 410 -7.86 -2.92 -23.18
N GLY A 411 -7.89 -3.00 -21.85
CA GLY A 411 -7.63 -1.86 -20.97
C GLY A 411 -8.82 -0.91 -20.79
N GLU A 412 -9.94 -1.11 -21.48
CA GLU A 412 -11.09 -0.21 -21.41
C GLU A 412 -11.80 -0.31 -20.05
N ILE A 413 -12.28 0.81 -19.53
CA ILE A 413 -13.13 0.84 -18.34
C ILE A 413 -14.48 0.21 -18.71
N ALA A 414 -14.76 -0.97 -18.13
CA ALA A 414 -15.96 -1.76 -18.42
C ALA A 414 -17.14 -1.41 -17.49
N GLY A 415 -16.88 -0.77 -16.38
CA GLY A 415 -17.92 -0.37 -15.43
C GLY A 415 -17.38 0.24 -14.16
N GLN A 416 -18.28 0.82 -13.38
CA GLN A 416 -17.95 1.39 -12.06
C GLN A 416 -19.12 1.22 -11.10
N GLN A 417 -18.82 1.13 -9.82
CA GLN A 417 -19.80 0.97 -8.74
C GLN A 417 -19.41 1.86 -7.57
N ASN A 418 -20.40 2.56 -6.97
CA ASN A 418 -20.20 3.31 -5.74
C ASN A 418 -20.22 2.38 -4.52
N LEU A 419 -19.25 2.57 -3.65
CA LEU A 419 -19.17 1.97 -2.32
C LEU A 419 -19.57 2.96 -1.24
N SER A 420 -19.67 2.51 0.02
CA SER A 420 -20.09 3.36 1.16
C SER A 420 -19.06 4.44 1.53
N GLY A 421 -17.78 4.21 1.21
CA GLY A 421 -16.68 5.13 1.55
C GLY A 421 -15.41 4.81 0.78
N PRO A 422 -14.32 5.57 1.01
CA PRO A 422 -13.01 5.35 0.41
C PRO A 422 -12.53 3.91 0.59
N VAL A 423 -12.00 3.29 -0.46
CA VAL A 423 -11.44 1.93 -0.35
C VAL A 423 -10.13 1.97 0.42
N ALA A 424 -10.02 1.14 1.46
CA ALA A 424 -8.85 1.12 2.34
C ALA A 424 -7.74 0.20 1.87
N THR A 425 -8.11 -0.99 1.34
CA THR A 425 -7.17 -2.03 0.91
C THR A 425 -7.63 -2.66 -0.41
N ALA A 426 -6.70 -3.33 -1.11
CA ALA A 426 -7.06 -4.10 -2.28
C ALA A 426 -8.15 -5.15 -1.95
N PRO A 427 -9.12 -5.41 -2.85
CA PRO A 427 -10.15 -6.41 -2.62
C PRO A 427 -9.58 -7.81 -2.38
N SER A 428 -10.27 -8.61 -1.56
CA SER A 428 -10.05 -10.06 -1.45
C SER A 428 -11.15 -10.80 -2.20
N VAL A 429 -10.84 -11.96 -2.76
CA VAL A 429 -11.80 -12.76 -3.53
C VAL A 429 -11.82 -14.19 -3.01
N ALA A 430 -12.99 -14.68 -2.62
CA ALA A 430 -13.17 -16.07 -2.19
C ALA A 430 -14.60 -16.53 -2.43
N GLY A 431 -14.78 -17.78 -2.85
CA GLY A 431 -16.10 -18.35 -3.11
C GLY A 431 -16.93 -17.58 -4.15
N GLY A 432 -16.27 -16.96 -5.15
CA GLY A 432 -16.93 -16.11 -6.13
C GLY A 432 -17.39 -14.75 -5.61
N THR A 433 -17.08 -14.41 -4.35
CA THR A 433 -17.43 -13.13 -3.68
C THR A 433 -16.21 -12.24 -3.58
N VAL A 434 -16.39 -10.95 -3.88
CA VAL A 434 -15.38 -9.89 -3.72
C VAL A 434 -15.65 -9.17 -2.41
N TYR A 435 -14.66 -9.12 -1.53
CA TYR A 435 -14.72 -8.45 -0.23
C TYR A 435 -13.91 -7.16 -0.28
N VAL A 436 -14.54 -6.05 0.02
CA VAL A 436 -13.93 -4.71 0.04
C VAL A 436 -14.07 -4.12 1.43
N VAL A 437 -12.98 -3.61 1.97
CA VAL A 437 -12.99 -2.81 3.20
C VAL A 437 -12.83 -1.34 2.83
N THR A 438 -13.66 -0.51 3.42
CA THR A 438 -13.62 0.95 3.24
C THR A 438 -13.09 1.66 4.49
N ASP A 439 -12.51 2.85 4.33
CA ASP A 439 -11.90 3.64 5.41
C ASP A 439 -12.93 4.08 6.49
N ASP A 440 -14.23 4.04 6.17
CA ASP A 440 -15.33 4.23 7.14
C ASP A 440 -15.62 2.96 7.99
N ALA A 441 -14.70 2.01 8.00
CA ALA A 441 -14.79 0.73 8.70
C ALA A 441 -15.95 -0.14 8.25
N THR A 442 -16.27 -0.16 6.97
CA THR A 442 -17.31 -1.04 6.43
C THR A 442 -16.68 -2.16 5.59
N LEU A 443 -17.01 -3.40 5.90
CA LEU A 443 -16.77 -4.58 5.05
C LEU A 443 -17.97 -4.77 4.13
N VAL A 444 -17.73 -4.80 2.82
CA VAL A 444 -18.76 -5.01 1.80
C VAL A 444 -18.47 -6.32 1.07
N ALA A 445 -19.44 -7.22 1.00
CA ALA A 445 -19.38 -8.43 0.18
C ALA A 445 -20.19 -8.21 -1.10
N LEU A 446 -19.58 -8.46 -2.26
CA LEU A 446 -20.15 -8.31 -3.59
C LEU A 446 -20.17 -9.70 -4.29
N ARG A 447 -21.33 -10.09 -4.81
CA ARG A 447 -21.51 -11.35 -5.57
C ARG A 447 -22.14 -11.11 -6.92
#